data_8ba8514ac8b91e11488c780b7389cb6c
#
_entry.id   8ba8514ac8b91e11488c780b7389cb6c
#
_cell.length_a   1.000
_cell.length_b   1.000
_cell.length_c   1.000
_cell.angle_alpha   90.00
_cell.angle_beta   90.00
_cell.angle_gamma   90.00
#
_symmetry.space_group_name_H-M   'P 1'
#
loop_
_entity.id
_entity.type
_entity.pdbx_description
1 polymer ?
#
loop_
_entity_poly.entity_id
_entity_poly.type
_entity_poly.pdbx_seq_one_letter_code
_entity_poly.pdbx_strand_id
1 'polypeptide(L)'
;MTSSILRRAPLLGVAGLVVVVDQATKLLAASLLADGRIVQLLPGLINGQLVHNTGAAFSLFRGSVQWLGLLSLAVTTGLLIWVVRHRTPPFWQGMAVAFLLGGTLGNGIDRWRLGHVIDFLALVPINFPIFNPADIAINLA
;
A
#
# COMPACT_ATOMS: atom_id res chain seq x y z
N MET A 1 -4.93 -33.05 -3.44
CA MET A 1 -4.40 -31.78 -2.86
C MET A 1 -5.57 -31.01 -2.26
N THR A 2 -5.72 -31.01 -0.94
CA THR A 2 -6.73 -30.20 -0.26
C THR A 2 -6.32 -28.74 -0.38
N SER A 3 -7.04 -27.95 -1.18
CA SER A 3 -6.83 -26.52 -1.22
C SER A 3 -7.14 -25.95 0.18
N SER A 4 -6.14 -25.40 0.84
CA SER A 4 -6.35 -24.69 2.10
C SER A 4 -7.31 -23.52 1.86
N ILE A 5 -8.29 -23.39 2.73
CA ILE A 5 -9.34 -22.36 2.62
C ILE A 5 -9.03 -21.24 3.60
N LEU A 6 -9.03 -20.00 3.13
CA LEU A 6 -8.89 -18.83 4.00
C LEU A 6 -10.27 -18.33 4.41
N ARG A 7 -10.50 -18.22 5.72
CA ARG A 7 -11.74 -17.62 6.26
C ARG A 7 -11.66 -16.09 6.23
N ARG A 8 -12.81 -15.42 6.31
CA ARG A 8 -12.90 -13.94 6.28
C ARG A 8 -12.11 -13.25 7.38
N ALA A 9 -12.17 -13.78 8.62
CA ALA A 9 -11.52 -13.13 9.76
C ALA A 9 -9.99 -13.05 9.58
N PRO A 10 -9.26 -14.14 9.25
CA PRO A 10 -7.83 -14.05 8.94
C PRO A 10 -7.53 -13.17 7.73
N LEU A 11 -8.35 -13.19 6.68
CA LEU A 11 -8.20 -12.33 5.51
C LEU A 11 -8.25 -10.84 5.90
N LEU A 12 -9.27 -10.44 6.65
CA LEU A 12 -9.40 -9.07 7.15
C LEU A 12 -8.29 -8.72 8.13
N GLY A 13 -7.82 -9.69 8.93
CA GLY A 13 -6.67 -9.54 9.81
C GLY A 13 -5.38 -9.22 9.04
N VAL A 14 -5.11 -9.93 7.95
CA VAL A 14 -3.96 -9.65 7.07
C VAL A 14 -4.10 -8.27 6.41
N ALA A 15 -5.26 -7.92 5.88
CA ALA A 15 -5.49 -6.59 5.30
C ALA A 15 -5.29 -5.48 6.35
N GLY A 16 -5.82 -5.66 7.56
CA GLY A 16 -5.61 -4.73 8.66
C GLY A 16 -4.14 -4.60 9.07
N LEU A 17 -3.38 -5.70 9.10
CA LEU A 17 -1.95 -5.69 9.38
C LEU A 17 -1.19 -4.90 8.31
N VAL A 18 -1.51 -5.09 7.04
CA VAL A 18 -0.91 -4.31 5.93
C VAL A 18 -1.15 -2.82 6.14
N VAL A 19 -2.38 -2.40 6.46
CA VAL A 19 -2.70 -0.98 6.73
C VAL A 19 -1.90 -0.46 7.93
N VAL A 20 -1.84 -1.21 9.02
CA VAL A 20 -1.11 -0.78 10.23
C VAL A 20 0.38 -0.62 9.93
N VAL A 21 1.00 -1.58 9.27
CA VAL A 21 2.43 -1.52 8.89
C VAL A 21 2.68 -0.34 7.95
N ASP A 22 1.83 -0.18 6.94
CA ASP A 22 1.95 0.94 5.98
C ASP A 22 1.85 2.29 6.69
N GLN A 23 0.79 2.53 7.45
CA GLN A 23 0.58 3.82 8.11
C GLN A 23 1.62 4.10 9.20
N ALA A 24 2.01 3.10 9.99
CA ALA A 24 3.03 3.27 11.02
C ALA A 24 4.39 3.63 10.41
N THR A 25 4.82 2.94 9.36
CA THR A 25 6.09 3.22 8.69
C THR A 25 6.09 4.57 7.95
N LYS A 26 4.98 4.97 7.35
CA LYS A 26 4.79 6.29 6.75
C LYS A 26 4.88 7.42 7.78
N LEU A 27 4.24 7.27 8.94
CA LEU A 27 4.35 8.24 10.04
C LEU A 27 5.79 8.35 10.53
N LEU A 28 6.47 7.22 10.69
CA LEU A 28 7.88 7.20 11.09
C LEU A 28 8.77 7.88 10.04
N ALA A 29 8.61 7.54 8.77
CA ALA A 29 9.35 8.16 7.67
C ALA A 29 9.09 9.68 7.60
N ALA A 30 7.83 10.10 7.72
CA ALA A 30 7.46 11.53 7.72
C ALA A 30 8.13 12.30 8.87
N SER A 31 8.33 11.67 10.04
CA SER A 31 9.01 12.31 11.17
C SER A 31 10.53 12.31 11.04
N LEU A 32 11.13 11.20 10.61
CA LEU A 32 12.58 11.02 10.57
C LEU A 32 13.24 11.63 9.34
N LEU A 33 12.52 11.78 8.24
CA LEU A 33 13.03 12.24 6.94
C LEU A 33 12.47 13.63 6.55
N ALA A 34 11.83 14.34 7.48
CA ALA A 34 11.17 15.62 7.22
C ALA A 34 12.14 16.72 6.76
N ASP A 35 13.40 16.63 7.13
CA ASP A 35 14.47 17.58 6.75
C ASP A 35 15.02 17.34 5.33
N GLY A 36 14.48 16.36 4.59
CA GLY A 36 14.92 16.02 3.24
C GLY A 36 16.18 15.16 3.18
N ARG A 37 16.68 14.68 4.32
CA ARG A 37 17.87 13.79 4.33
C ARG A 37 17.56 12.46 3.66
N ILE A 38 18.61 11.86 3.12
CA ILE A 38 18.60 10.47 2.63
C ILE A 38 19.32 9.61 3.66
N VAL A 39 18.67 8.54 4.11
CA VAL A 39 19.21 7.60 5.10
C VAL A 39 19.38 6.23 4.45
N GLN A 40 20.56 5.63 4.61
CA GLN A 40 20.77 4.26 4.14
C GLN A 40 20.07 3.27 5.09
N LEU A 41 18.99 2.66 4.63
CA LEU A 41 18.26 1.61 5.37
C LEU A 41 18.94 0.25 5.21
N LEU A 42 19.29 -0.08 3.96
CA LEU A 42 20.11 -1.22 3.59
C LEU A 42 21.22 -0.70 2.66
N PRO A 43 22.49 -0.65 3.12
CA PRO A 43 23.58 -0.09 2.33
C PRO A 43 23.70 -0.68 0.94
N GLY A 44 23.74 0.18 -0.08
CA GLY A 44 23.84 -0.21 -1.48
C GLY A 44 22.56 -0.78 -2.10
N LEU A 45 21.48 -0.95 -1.34
CA LEU A 45 20.24 -1.57 -1.82
C LEU A 45 19.01 -0.67 -1.64
N ILE A 46 18.76 -0.17 -0.42
CA ILE A 46 17.56 0.63 -0.11
C ILE A 46 17.95 1.86 0.70
N ASN A 47 17.53 3.02 0.22
CA ASN A 47 17.57 4.28 0.95
C ASN A 47 16.17 4.68 1.42
N GLY A 48 16.12 5.37 2.56
CA GLY A 48 14.96 6.13 3.01
C GLY A 48 15.04 7.56 2.47
N GLN A 49 14.05 7.96 1.69
CA GLN A 49 13.93 9.32 1.13
C GLN A 49 12.47 9.71 1.04
N LEU A 50 12.07 10.75 1.75
CA LEU A 50 10.67 11.18 1.82
C LEU A 50 10.23 11.86 0.51
N VAL A 51 9.11 11.39 -0.04
CA VAL A 51 8.44 12.00 -1.19
C VAL A 51 6.94 12.08 -0.94
N HIS A 52 6.35 13.22 -1.27
CA HIS A 52 4.91 13.44 -1.28
C HIS A 52 4.38 13.24 -2.69
N ASN A 53 3.79 12.06 -2.95
CA ASN A 53 3.35 11.65 -4.28
C ASN A 53 1.89 12.07 -4.52
N THR A 54 1.68 13.04 -5.42
CA THR A 54 0.36 13.52 -5.81
C THR A 54 -0.24 12.80 -7.02
N GLY A 55 0.44 11.79 -7.55
CA GLY A 55 0.01 10.98 -8.70
C GLY A 55 -0.15 9.50 -8.38
N ALA A 56 -0.01 8.70 -9.41
CA ALA A 56 0.18 7.25 -9.35
C ALA A 56 1.65 6.91 -9.59
N ALA A 57 1.96 5.61 -9.71
CA ALA A 57 3.29 5.14 -10.06
C ALA A 57 3.82 5.85 -11.34
N PHE A 58 5.11 6.11 -11.38
CA PHE A 58 5.78 6.82 -12.49
C PHE A 58 5.24 8.23 -12.74
N SER A 59 4.70 8.91 -11.72
CA SER A 59 4.12 10.26 -11.81
C SER A 59 2.95 10.39 -12.80
N LEU A 60 2.30 9.28 -13.14
CA LEU A 60 1.07 9.29 -13.91
C LEU A 60 -0.03 9.99 -13.12
N PHE A 61 -0.89 10.74 -13.81
CA PHE A 61 -2.00 11.47 -13.20
C PHE A 61 -1.60 12.46 -12.11
N ARG A 62 -0.45 13.14 -12.27
CA ARG A 62 -0.06 14.23 -11.35
C ARG A 62 -1.20 15.24 -11.22
N GLY A 63 -1.50 15.64 -9.99
CA GLY A 63 -2.59 16.57 -9.68
C GLY A 63 -3.98 15.93 -9.65
N SER A 64 -4.10 14.62 -9.91
CA SER A 64 -5.39 13.90 -9.92
C SER A 64 -5.66 13.13 -8.62
N VAL A 65 -5.19 13.66 -7.49
CA VAL A 65 -5.27 12.97 -6.17
C VAL A 65 -6.70 12.60 -5.80
N GLN A 66 -7.68 13.48 -6.10
CA GLN A 66 -9.10 13.22 -5.82
C GLN A 66 -9.63 12.04 -6.62
N TRP A 67 -9.30 11.96 -7.92
CA TRP A 67 -9.70 10.83 -8.77
C TRP A 67 -9.05 9.52 -8.33
N LEU A 68 -7.78 9.56 -7.97
CA LEU A 68 -7.07 8.40 -7.42
C LEU A 68 -7.62 8.00 -6.04
N GLY A 69 -8.04 8.97 -5.23
CA GLY A 69 -8.73 8.75 -3.97
C GLY A 69 -10.10 8.07 -4.17
N LEU A 70 -10.89 8.54 -5.14
CA LEU A 70 -12.17 7.93 -5.52
C LEU A 70 -11.98 6.51 -6.07
N LEU A 71 -10.95 6.28 -6.89
CA LEU A 71 -10.60 4.96 -7.38
C LEU A 71 -10.23 4.01 -6.24
N SER A 72 -9.40 4.48 -5.29
CA SER A 72 -9.06 3.70 -4.09
C SER A 72 -10.31 3.34 -3.29
N LEU A 73 -11.26 4.26 -3.13
CA LEU A 73 -12.53 4.01 -2.46
C LEU A 73 -13.37 2.97 -3.20
N ALA A 74 -13.49 3.09 -4.53
CA ALA A 74 -14.25 2.15 -5.37
C ALA A 74 -13.66 0.74 -5.30
N VAL A 75 -12.33 0.60 -5.43
CA VAL A 75 -11.64 -0.69 -5.34
C VAL A 75 -11.79 -1.29 -3.94
N THR A 76 -11.57 -0.51 -2.89
CA THR A 76 -11.74 -0.95 -1.50
C THR A 76 -13.17 -1.47 -1.27
N THR A 77 -14.18 -0.71 -1.71
CA THR A 77 -15.59 -1.10 -1.58
C THR A 77 -15.88 -2.39 -2.33
N GLY A 78 -15.41 -2.51 -3.57
CA GLY A 78 -15.57 -3.72 -4.38
C GLY A 78 -14.94 -4.95 -3.74
N LEU A 79 -13.73 -4.81 -3.18
CA LEU A 79 -13.04 -5.88 -2.47
C LEU A 79 -13.76 -6.28 -1.18
N LEU A 80 -14.29 -5.32 -0.42
CA LEU A 80 -15.09 -5.61 0.78
C LEU A 80 -16.39 -6.35 0.42
N ILE A 81 -17.08 -5.92 -0.63
CA ILE A 81 -18.25 -6.63 -1.14
C ILE A 81 -17.89 -8.06 -1.54
N TRP A 82 -16.75 -8.23 -2.22
CA TRP A 82 -16.26 -9.55 -2.59
C TRP A 82 -16.00 -10.42 -1.36
N VAL A 83 -15.32 -9.90 -0.33
CA VAL A 83 -15.07 -10.61 0.95
C VAL A 83 -16.38 -11.00 1.64
N VAL A 84 -17.40 -10.13 1.59
CA VAL A 84 -18.71 -10.45 2.16
C VAL A 84 -19.42 -11.55 1.40
N ARG A 85 -19.27 -11.62 0.09
CA ARG A 85 -19.91 -12.64 -0.75
C ARG A 85 -19.18 -13.99 -0.73
N HIS A 86 -17.85 -13.99 -0.65
CA HIS A 86 -17.01 -15.18 -0.67
C HIS A 86 -16.55 -15.55 0.75
N ARG A 87 -17.30 -16.42 1.43
CA ARG A 87 -17.01 -16.77 2.84
C ARG A 87 -15.73 -17.57 3.05
N THR A 88 -15.37 -18.36 2.06
CA THR A 88 -14.26 -19.34 2.13
C THR A 88 -13.52 -19.40 0.78
N PRO A 89 -12.81 -18.34 0.38
CA PRO A 89 -12.05 -18.38 -0.85
C PRO A 89 -10.86 -19.36 -0.75
N PRO A 90 -10.34 -19.84 -1.88
CA PRO A 90 -9.05 -20.52 -1.93
C PRO A 90 -7.96 -19.65 -1.27
N PHE A 91 -7.01 -20.30 -0.60
CA PHE A 91 -6.00 -19.59 0.22
C PHE A 91 -5.29 -18.46 -0.53
N TRP A 92 -4.72 -18.75 -1.71
CA TRP A 92 -3.97 -17.76 -2.48
C TRP A 92 -4.84 -16.60 -2.97
N GLN A 93 -6.07 -16.90 -3.40
CA GLN A 93 -7.02 -15.86 -3.80
C GLN A 93 -7.41 -14.97 -2.61
N GLY A 94 -7.63 -15.57 -1.45
CA GLY A 94 -7.89 -14.82 -0.22
C GLY A 94 -6.72 -13.94 0.18
N MET A 95 -5.48 -14.46 0.07
CA MET A 95 -4.27 -13.67 0.36
C MET A 95 -4.09 -12.50 -0.62
N ALA A 96 -4.27 -12.74 -1.92
CA ALA A 96 -4.22 -11.69 -2.93
C ALA A 96 -5.23 -10.58 -2.62
N VAL A 97 -6.47 -10.94 -2.30
CA VAL A 97 -7.51 -9.96 -1.91
C VAL A 97 -7.14 -9.22 -0.63
N ALA A 98 -6.56 -9.91 0.36
CA ALA A 98 -6.14 -9.27 1.61
C ALA A 98 -5.02 -8.24 1.38
N PHE A 99 -4.00 -8.57 0.59
CA PHE A 99 -2.92 -7.65 0.25
C PHE A 99 -3.41 -6.47 -0.58
N LEU A 100 -4.24 -6.73 -1.60
CA LEU A 100 -4.80 -5.67 -2.44
C LEU A 100 -5.70 -4.73 -1.63
N LEU A 101 -6.55 -5.28 -0.76
CA LEU A 101 -7.41 -4.51 0.14
C LEU A 101 -6.59 -3.63 1.09
N GLY A 102 -5.60 -4.21 1.76
CA GLY A 102 -4.75 -3.48 2.70
C GLY A 102 -3.93 -2.38 2.03
N GLY A 103 -3.31 -2.68 0.89
CA GLY A 103 -2.50 -1.72 0.14
C GLY A 103 -3.34 -0.59 -0.47
N THR A 104 -4.47 -0.92 -1.08
CA THR A 104 -5.40 0.08 -1.64
C THR A 104 -5.94 1.01 -0.55
N LEU A 105 -6.29 0.44 0.59
CA LEU A 105 -6.78 1.21 1.74
C LEU A 105 -5.68 2.10 2.33
N GLY A 106 -4.45 1.59 2.48
CA GLY A 106 -3.31 2.35 2.99
C GLY A 106 -3.02 3.60 2.15
N ASN A 107 -2.88 3.45 0.85
CA ASN A 107 -2.69 4.57 -0.07
C ASN A 107 -3.94 5.46 -0.21
N GLY A 108 -5.13 4.90 -0.05
CA GLY A 108 -6.39 5.64 -0.02
C GLY A 108 -6.47 6.56 1.19
N ILE A 109 -6.13 6.08 2.39
CA ILE A 109 -6.11 6.87 3.63
C ILE A 109 -5.24 8.12 3.45
N ASP A 110 -4.04 7.96 2.90
CA ASP A 110 -3.14 9.08 2.65
C ASP A 110 -3.79 10.12 1.73
N ARG A 111 -4.35 9.69 0.60
CA ARG A 111 -5.00 10.59 -0.36
C ARG A 111 -6.17 11.36 0.23
N TRP A 112 -6.97 10.72 1.07
CA TRP A 112 -8.14 11.36 1.70
C TRP A 112 -7.76 12.31 2.83
N ARG A 113 -6.70 12.00 3.60
CA ARG A 113 -6.28 12.79 4.74
C ARG A 113 -5.29 13.89 4.39
N LEU A 114 -4.33 13.58 3.50
CA LEU A 114 -3.16 14.42 3.25
C LEU A 114 -3.19 15.08 1.86
N GLY A 115 -4.00 14.58 0.93
CA GLY A 115 -3.97 15.01 -0.47
C GLY A 115 -2.73 14.53 -1.25
N HIS A 116 -1.99 13.58 -0.72
CA HIS A 116 -0.85 12.91 -1.36
C HIS A 116 -0.58 11.57 -0.70
N VAL A 117 0.19 10.72 -1.34
CA VAL A 117 0.71 9.48 -0.74
C VAL A 117 2.12 9.72 -0.23
N ILE A 118 2.43 9.19 0.95
CA ILE A 118 3.79 9.20 1.51
C ILE A 118 4.56 8.02 0.94
N ASP A 119 5.59 8.29 0.14
CA ASP A 119 6.54 7.33 -0.39
C ASP A 119 7.91 7.59 0.23
N PHE A 120 8.66 6.52 0.56
CA PHE A 120 9.94 6.70 1.26
C PHE A 120 10.98 5.61 1.03
N LEU A 121 10.68 4.55 0.28
CA LEU A 121 11.62 3.47 -0.04
C LEU A 121 12.18 3.68 -1.44
N ALA A 122 13.47 3.99 -1.54
CA ALA A 122 14.18 4.20 -2.79
C ALA A 122 15.15 3.04 -3.06
N LEU A 123 15.04 2.38 -4.21
CA LEU A 123 16.01 1.37 -4.64
C LEU A 123 17.27 2.06 -5.18
N VAL A 124 18.43 1.66 -4.67
CA VAL A 124 19.71 2.23 -5.08
C VAL A 124 20.24 1.66 -6.40
N PRO A 125 20.16 0.32 -6.63
CA PRO A 125 20.78 -0.30 -7.81
C PRO A 125 20.10 0.01 -9.13
N ILE A 126 18.83 0.43 -9.09
CA ILE A 126 18.01 0.64 -10.29
C ILE A 126 17.21 1.95 -10.19
N ASN A 127 16.93 2.54 -11.34
CA ASN A 127 16.05 3.71 -11.42
C ASN A 127 14.59 3.24 -11.33
N PHE A 128 14.07 3.17 -10.11
CA PHE A 128 12.70 2.78 -9.79
C PHE A 128 12.03 3.89 -8.98
N PRO A 129 10.72 4.16 -9.19
CA PRO A 129 10.00 5.15 -8.40
C PRO A 129 10.09 4.83 -6.91
N ILE A 130 10.18 5.87 -6.07
CA ILE A 130 10.11 5.71 -4.62
C ILE A 130 8.72 5.18 -4.27
N PHE A 131 8.64 4.23 -3.37
CA PHE A 131 7.44 3.48 -3.04
C PHE A 131 7.28 3.31 -1.52
N ASN A 132 6.24 2.61 -1.10
CA ASN A 132 5.86 2.39 0.29
C ASN A 132 5.37 0.94 0.52
N PRO A 133 5.11 0.50 1.76
CA PRO A 133 4.63 -0.85 2.05
C PRO A 133 3.27 -1.18 1.42
N ALA A 134 2.37 -0.21 1.23
CA ALA A 134 1.10 -0.45 0.54
C ALA A 134 1.32 -0.84 -0.94
N ASP A 135 2.29 -0.21 -1.61
CA ASP A 135 2.67 -0.55 -2.99
C ASP A 135 3.25 -1.97 -3.07
N ILE A 136 4.08 -2.37 -2.08
CA ILE A 136 4.58 -3.74 -1.99
C ILE A 136 3.41 -4.71 -1.87
N ALA A 137 2.45 -4.44 -1.00
CA ALA A 137 1.27 -5.29 -0.82
C ALA A 137 0.44 -5.40 -2.11
N ILE A 138 0.19 -4.29 -2.81
CA ILE A 138 -0.54 -4.29 -4.09
C ILE A 138 0.19 -5.13 -5.14
N ASN A 139 1.53 -5.06 -5.19
CA ASN A 139 2.32 -5.82 -6.15
C ASN A 139 2.45 -7.32 -5.80
N LEU A 140 2.26 -7.70 -4.54
CA LEU A 140 2.23 -9.10 -4.10
C LEU A 140 0.85 -9.75 -4.30
N ALA A 141 -0.18 -8.97 -4.57
CA ALA A 141 -1.55 -9.44 -4.78
C ALA A 141 -1.75 -10.03 -6.16
#